data_cdca335c956672459a5c94210763ecaf
#
_entry.id   cdca335c956672459a5c94210763ecaf
#
_cell.length_a   1.000
_cell.length_b   1.000
_cell.length_c   1.000
_cell.angle_alpha   90.00
_cell.angle_beta   90.00
_cell.angle_gamma   90.00
#
_symmetry.space_group_name_H-M   'P 1'
#
loop_
_entity.id
_entity.type
_entity.pdbx_description
1 polymer ?
#
loop_
_entity_poly.entity_id
_entity_poly.type
_entity_poly.pdbx_seq_one_letter_code
_entity_poly.pdbx_strand_id
1 'polypeptide(L)' 'MTASTEDIKNLNRVMQLCYEMLEVADYGDKYRNDDGSGVVFGLLRDCAYKIRNATQKHLKDRYPDTKSVSL' A
#
# COMPACT_ATOMS: atom_id res chain seq x y z
N MET A 1 1.80 -26.26 0.52
CA MET A 1 1.76 -24.84 0.14
C MET A 1 3.08 -24.44 -0.45
N THR A 2 3.06 -23.78 -1.58
CA THR A 2 4.29 -23.44 -2.29
C THR A 2 4.81 -22.08 -1.83
N ALA A 3 6.10 -21.83 -2.08
CA ALA A 3 6.70 -20.53 -1.80
C ALA A 3 5.99 -19.41 -2.57
N SER A 4 5.52 -19.69 -3.79
CA SER A 4 4.78 -18.72 -4.58
C SER A 4 3.46 -18.31 -3.91
N THR A 5 2.76 -19.27 -3.33
CA THR A 5 1.50 -18.98 -2.63
C THR A 5 1.74 -18.09 -1.42
N GLU A 6 2.79 -18.37 -0.65
CA GLU A 6 3.11 -17.55 0.50
C GLU A 6 3.55 -16.14 0.09
N ASP A 7 4.32 -16.05 -0.99
CA ASP A 7 4.74 -14.75 -1.50
C ASP A 7 3.54 -13.92 -1.92
N ILE A 8 2.59 -14.51 -2.63
CA ILE A 8 1.37 -13.81 -3.04
C ILE A 8 0.58 -13.33 -1.83
N LYS A 9 0.44 -14.17 -0.81
CA LYS A 9 -0.24 -13.76 0.42
C LYS A 9 0.43 -12.57 1.08
N ASN A 10 1.76 -12.61 1.15
CA ASN A 10 2.52 -11.53 1.77
C ASN A 10 2.38 -10.23 0.96
N LEU A 11 2.44 -10.32 -0.36
CA LEU A 11 2.29 -9.15 -1.21
C LEU A 11 0.88 -8.57 -1.12
N ASN A 12 -0.14 -9.43 -1.00
CA ASN A 12 -1.51 -8.96 -0.79
C ASN A 12 -1.65 -8.25 0.56
N ARG A 13 -0.94 -8.73 1.57
CA ARG A 13 -0.92 -8.06 2.87
C ARG A 13 -0.29 -6.68 2.76
N VAL A 14 0.78 -6.55 1.97
CA VAL A 14 1.39 -5.25 1.71
C VAL A 14 0.38 -4.30 1.07
N MET A 15 -0.42 -4.78 0.11
CA MET A 15 -1.46 -3.96 -0.51
C MET A 15 -2.47 -3.46 0.51
N GLN A 16 -2.91 -4.32 1.41
CA GLN A 16 -3.83 -3.93 2.47
C GLN A 16 -3.23 -2.86 3.38
N LEU A 17 -1.97 -3.02 3.74
CA LEU A 17 -1.28 -2.03 4.56
C LEU A 17 -1.19 -0.68 3.86
N CYS A 18 -0.98 -0.68 2.55
CA CYS A 18 -0.96 0.56 1.80
C CYS A 18 -2.30 1.29 1.86
N TYR A 19 -3.41 0.57 1.76
CA TYR A 19 -4.73 1.19 1.88
C TYR A 19 -4.97 1.73 3.28
N GLU A 20 -4.52 1.00 4.31
CA GLU A 20 -4.61 1.50 5.69
C GLU A 20 -3.78 2.76 5.88
N MET A 21 -2.59 2.81 5.28
CA MET A 21 -1.74 3.99 5.32
C MET A 21 -2.44 5.19 4.68
N LEU A 22 -3.10 4.98 3.55
CA LEU A 22 -3.84 6.04 2.86
C LEU A 22 -5.01 6.53 3.71
N GLU A 23 -5.72 5.63 4.38
CA GLU A 23 -6.80 6.02 5.29
C GLU A 23 -6.26 6.86 6.44
N VAL A 24 -5.17 6.45 7.04
CA VAL A 24 -4.55 7.20 8.14
C VAL A 24 -4.09 8.56 7.66
N ALA A 25 -3.49 8.63 6.48
CA ALA A 25 -3.02 9.89 5.92
C ALA A 25 -4.17 10.86 5.67
N ASP A 26 -5.26 10.36 5.10
CA ASP A 26 -6.43 11.19 4.80
C ASP A 26 -7.09 11.70 6.07
N TYR A 27 -7.27 10.81 7.06
CA TYR A 27 -7.88 11.18 8.33
C TYR A 27 -7.00 12.17 9.08
N GLY A 28 -5.69 11.88 9.13
CA GLY A 28 -4.75 12.75 9.83
C GLY A 28 -4.65 14.12 9.19
N ASP A 29 -4.63 14.17 7.87
CA ASP A 29 -4.55 15.44 7.14
C ASP A 29 -5.78 16.29 7.39
N LYS A 30 -6.95 15.67 7.53
CA LYS A 30 -8.20 16.36 7.80
C LYS A 30 -8.22 17.03 9.17
N TYR A 31 -7.58 16.41 10.15
CA TYR A 31 -7.60 16.87 11.54
C TYR A 31 -6.24 17.30 12.08
N ARG A 32 -5.33 17.60 11.19
CA ARG A 32 -3.99 18.03 11.62
C ARG A 32 -4.04 19.35 12.38
N ASN A 33 -3.15 19.47 13.34
CA ASN A 33 -3.07 20.67 14.16
C ASN A 33 -2.03 21.68 13.66
N ASP A 34 -1.06 21.24 12.86
CA ASP A 34 0.01 22.09 12.41
C ASP A 34 0.58 21.63 11.07
N ASP A 35 1.46 22.43 10.51
CA ASP A 35 2.07 22.13 9.21
C ASP A 35 3.00 20.90 9.27
N GLY A 36 3.63 20.68 10.41
CA GLY A 36 4.49 19.52 10.59
C GLY A 36 3.72 18.22 10.44
N SER A 37 2.52 18.17 11.03
CA SER A 37 1.65 17.00 10.87
C SER A 37 1.26 16.80 9.40
N GLY A 38 0.99 17.90 8.69
CA GLY A 38 0.67 17.83 7.26
C GLY A 38 1.82 17.23 6.44
N VAL A 39 3.05 17.56 6.79
CA VAL A 39 4.23 16.99 6.12
C VAL A 39 4.29 15.48 6.37
N VAL A 40 4.07 15.04 7.60
CA VAL A 40 4.10 13.62 7.94
C VAL A 40 3.03 12.85 7.16
N PHE A 41 1.80 13.36 7.13
CA PHE A 41 0.72 12.68 6.42
C PHE A 41 0.93 12.69 4.91
N GLY A 42 1.53 13.75 4.37
CA GLY A 42 1.91 13.79 2.96
C GLY A 42 2.96 12.77 2.61
N LEU A 43 3.98 12.59 3.45
CA LEU A 43 4.99 11.56 3.27
C LEU A 43 4.38 10.16 3.34
N LEU A 44 3.48 9.96 4.29
CA LEU A 44 2.81 8.66 4.45
C LEU A 44 2.02 8.31 3.18
N ARG A 45 1.31 9.27 2.63
CA ARG A 45 0.56 9.06 1.39
C ARG A 45 1.48 8.74 0.22
N ASP A 46 2.56 9.49 0.07
CA ASP A 46 3.53 9.25 -1.02
C ASP A 46 4.16 7.88 -0.92
N CYS A 47 4.55 7.47 0.30
CA CYS A 47 5.12 6.15 0.53
C CYS A 47 4.11 5.06 0.21
N ALA A 48 2.87 5.23 0.62
CA ALA A 48 1.82 4.25 0.36
C ALA A 48 1.62 4.06 -1.15
N TYR A 49 1.57 5.13 -1.92
CA TYR A 49 1.43 5.02 -3.37
C TYR A 49 2.64 4.36 -4.02
N LYS A 50 3.84 4.69 -3.57
CA LYS A 50 5.06 4.07 -4.12
C LYS A 50 5.08 2.57 -3.84
N ILE A 51 4.78 2.17 -2.63
CA ILE A 51 4.78 0.76 -2.25
C ILE A 51 3.67 0.02 -3.01
N ARG A 52 2.48 0.60 -3.05
CA ARG A 52 1.36 0.00 -3.76
C ARG A 52 1.69 -0.22 -5.23
N ASN A 53 2.23 0.79 -5.89
CA ASN A 53 2.54 0.69 -7.31
C ASN A 53 3.63 -0.34 -7.58
N ALA A 54 4.66 -0.39 -6.74
CA ALA A 54 5.71 -1.40 -6.86
C ALA A 54 5.17 -2.80 -6.65
N THR A 55 4.28 -2.97 -5.67
CA THR A 55 3.69 -4.25 -5.35
C THR A 55 2.77 -4.73 -6.48
N GLN A 56 1.93 -3.86 -7.00
CA GLN A 56 1.05 -4.20 -8.11
C GLN A 56 1.84 -4.61 -9.34
N LYS A 57 2.88 -3.86 -9.65
CA LYS A 57 3.73 -4.16 -10.79
C LYS A 57 4.40 -5.52 -10.63
N HIS A 58 4.93 -5.79 -9.45
CA HIS A 58 5.60 -7.06 -9.16
C HIS A 58 4.62 -8.23 -9.26
N LEU A 59 3.43 -8.09 -8.70
CA LEU A 59 2.40 -9.12 -8.80
C LEU A 59 2.02 -9.40 -10.25
N LYS A 60 1.86 -8.35 -11.03
CA LYS A 60 1.49 -8.47 -12.43
C LYS A 60 2.60 -9.13 -13.25
N ASP A 61 3.84 -8.76 -12.99
CA ASP A 61 4.99 -9.27 -13.74
C ASP A 61 5.34 -10.72 -13.35
N ARG A 62 5.25 -11.02 -12.06
CA ARG A 62 5.67 -12.32 -11.53
C ARG A 62 4.56 -13.35 -11.54
N TYR A 63 3.33 -12.91 -11.32
CA TYR A 63 2.16 -13.79 -11.19
C TYR A 63 1.03 -13.30 -12.09
N PRO A 64 1.25 -13.30 -13.42
CA PRO A 64 0.28 -12.70 -14.35
C PRO A 64 -1.08 -13.39 -14.38
N ASP A 65 -1.12 -14.67 -14.00
CA ASP A 65 -2.37 -15.42 -13.98
C ASP A 65 -3.14 -15.25 -12.68
N THR A 66 -2.54 -14.59 -11.70
CA THR A 66 -3.20 -14.35 -10.44
C THR A 66 -4.06 -13.12 -10.60
N LYS A 67 -5.34 -13.26 -10.32
CA LYS A 67 -6.21 -12.09 -10.33
C LYS A 67 -5.72 -11.14 -9.26
N SER A 68 -5.42 -9.97 -9.68
CA SER A 68 -4.92 -8.98 -8.79
C SER A 68 -5.90 -8.79 -7.67
N VAL A 69 -5.38 -8.73 -6.51
CA VAL A 69 -6.12 -8.34 -5.37
C VAL A 69 -6.23 -6.86 -5.46
N SER A 70 -7.25 -6.47 -6.11
CA SER A 70 -7.58 -5.09 -6.10
C SER A 70 -8.41 -4.88 -4.88
N LEU A 71 -7.93 -4.16 -4.03
CA LEU A 71 -8.71 -3.77 -2.88
C LEU A 71 -9.57 -2.58 -3.22
#